data_e99fe8b360c56378cafc298cb6d7a5b7
#
_entry.id   e99fe8b360c56378cafc298cb6d7a5b7
#
_cell.length_a   1.000
_cell.length_b   1.000
_cell.length_c   1.000
_cell.angle_alpha   90.00
_cell.angle_beta   90.00
_cell.angle_gamma   90.00
#
_symmetry.space_group_name_H-M   'P 1'
#
loop_
_entity.id
_entity.type
_entity.pdbx_description
1 polymer ?
#
loop_
_entity_poly.entity_id
_entity_poly.type
_entity_poly.pdbx_seq_one_letter_code
_entity_poly.pdbx_strand_id
1 'polypeptide(L)'
;MKNILLAVEDSPASLAAAQLAVRLVSEWAGRLRAVHVLVDGALEAVLEREASSGGVHGRRARGANAVLEFVADLADHAGVPVETTLVAGEPARSILAEAHGWPAELIVLGGAGRGLDGEPYMGSAVSRVLEFADVPVLVVPPGGRPSQDAQTHG
;
A
#
# COMPACT_ATOMS: atom_id res chain seq x y z
N MET A 1 12.77 1.47 15.05
CA MET A 1 11.80 2.13 14.16
C MET A 1 10.40 1.88 14.67
N LYS A 2 9.66 2.94 14.93
CA LYS A 2 8.31 2.82 15.53
C LYS A 2 7.18 3.23 14.60
N ASN A 3 7.39 4.20 13.71
CA ASN A 3 6.36 4.70 12.82
C ASN A 3 6.59 4.19 11.40
N ILE A 4 5.76 3.28 10.94
CA ILE A 4 5.81 2.73 9.59
C ILE A 4 4.63 3.24 8.79
N LEU A 5 4.91 3.87 7.64
CA LEU A 5 3.89 4.23 6.65
C LEU A 5 3.82 3.15 5.59
N LEU A 6 2.65 2.60 5.39
CA LEU A 6 2.37 1.61 4.36
C LEU A 6 1.49 2.25 3.29
N ALA A 7 1.97 2.30 2.06
CA ALA A 7 1.16 2.73 0.93
C ALA A 7 0.59 1.49 0.23
N VAL A 8 -0.73 1.44 0.10
CA VAL A 8 -1.44 0.27 -0.43
C VAL A 8 -2.31 0.63 -1.62
N GLU A 9 -2.40 -0.31 -2.53
CA GLU A 9 -3.35 -0.34 -3.64
C GLU A 9 -3.92 -1.75 -3.76
N ASP A 10 -4.88 -1.95 -4.63
CA ASP A 10 -5.46 -3.28 -4.86
C ASP A 10 -4.54 -4.08 -5.80
N SER A 11 -3.49 -4.64 -5.24
CA SER A 11 -2.53 -5.48 -5.97
C SER A 11 -1.92 -6.54 -5.07
N PRO A 12 -1.47 -7.68 -5.62
CA PRO A 12 -0.79 -8.72 -4.83
C PRO A 12 0.45 -8.22 -4.11
N ALA A 13 1.20 -7.31 -4.71
CA ALA A 13 2.39 -6.72 -4.09
C ALA A 13 2.03 -5.85 -2.87
N SER A 14 0.94 -5.10 -2.94
CA SER A 14 0.45 -4.30 -1.81
C SER A 14 -0.02 -5.19 -0.66
N LEU A 15 -0.68 -6.30 -0.95
CA LEU A 15 -1.09 -7.25 0.09
C LEU A 15 0.12 -7.88 0.77
N ALA A 16 1.14 -8.26 0.01
CA ALA A 16 2.40 -8.76 0.57
C ALA A 16 3.11 -7.71 1.42
N ALA A 17 3.12 -6.46 0.96
CA ALA A 17 3.67 -5.33 1.70
C ALA A 17 2.92 -5.10 3.02
N ALA A 18 1.59 -5.20 3.01
CA ALA A 18 0.76 -5.06 4.21
C ALA A 18 1.08 -6.14 5.25
N GLN A 19 1.18 -7.39 4.82
CA GLN A 19 1.53 -8.50 5.70
C GLN A 19 2.91 -8.30 6.35
N LEU A 20 3.89 -7.87 5.57
CA LEU A 20 5.23 -7.62 6.08
C LEU A 20 5.25 -6.41 7.03
N ALA A 21 4.58 -5.31 6.68
CA ALA A 21 4.54 -4.11 7.51
C ALA A 21 3.91 -4.40 8.87
N VAL A 22 2.80 -5.12 8.91
CA VAL A 22 2.14 -5.52 10.16
C VAL A 22 3.07 -6.36 11.03
N ARG A 23 3.79 -7.31 10.42
CA ARG A 23 4.77 -8.14 11.13
C ARG A 23 5.89 -7.30 11.72
N LEU A 24 6.47 -6.40 10.94
CA LEU A 24 7.55 -5.52 11.42
C LEU A 24 7.10 -4.62 12.56
N VAL A 25 5.92 -4.02 12.45
CA VAL A 25 5.37 -3.17 13.51
C VAL A 25 5.11 -3.98 14.77
N SER A 26 4.61 -5.22 14.64
CA SER A 26 4.40 -6.12 15.76
C SER A 26 5.71 -6.44 16.48
N GLU A 27 6.76 -6.77 15.72
CA GLU A 27 8.09 -7.09 16.28
C GLU A 27 8.76 -5.88 16.94
N TRP A 28 8.57 -4.68 16.39
CA TRP A 28 9.20 -3.47 16.89
C TRP A 28 8.35 -2.71 17.92
N ALA A 29 7.17 -3.22 18.26
CA ALA A 29 6.20 -2.55 19.12
C ALA A 29 5.92 -1.11 18.66
N GLY A 30 5.73 -0.95 17.37
CA GLY A 30 5.55 0.34 16.71
C GLY A 30 4.11 0.67 16.39
N ARG A 31 3.94 1.59 15.44
CA ARG A 31 2.64 2.06 14.95
C ARG A 31 2.62 2.00 13.43
N LEU A 32 1.48 1.66 12.88
CA LEU A 32 1.26 1.56 11.44
C LEU A 32 0.27 2.63 10.99
N ARG A 33 0.61 3.33 9.92
CA ARG A 33 -0.36 4.11 9.15
C ARG A 33 -0.41 3.55 7.74
N ALA A 34 -1.61 3.18 7.29
CA ALA A 34 -1.85 2.73 5.93
C ALA A 34 -2.51 3.87 5.14
N VAL A 35 -1.94 4.18 3.99
CA VAL A 35 -2.47 5.19 3.09
C VAL A 35 -2.81 4.58 1.73
N HIS A 36 -3.98 4.91 1.21
CA HIS A 36 -4.34 4.66 -0.17
C HIS A 36 -4.51 6.00 -0.89
N VAL A 37 -3.89 6.13 -2.06
CA VAL A 37 -3.94 7.37 -2.83
C VAL A 37 -4.89 7.19 -4.01
N LEU A 38 -5.92 8.03 -4.07
CA LEU A 38 -6.79 8.14 -5.23
C LEU A 38 -6.22 9.19 -6.18
N VAL A 39 -6.19 8.86 -7.47
CA VAL A 39 -5.73 9.80 -8.50
C VAL A 39 -6.66 11.01 -8.55
N ASP A 40 -6.11 12.19 -8.83
CA ASP A 40 -6.83 13.45 -8.89
C ASP A 40 -8.16 13.34 -9.67
N GLY A 41 -9.20 13.92 -9.10
CA GLY A 41 -10.55 13.90 -9.65
C GLY A 41 -11.37 12.67 -9.24
N ALA A 42 -10.74 11.59 -8.79
CA ALA A 42 -11.46 10.38 -8.39
C ALA A 42 -12.17 10.56 -7.04
N LEU A 43 -11.58 11.31 -6.11
CA LEU A 43 -12.17 11.54 -4.80
C LEU A 43 -13.40 12.47 -4.90
N GLU A 44 -13.32 13.54 -5.67
CA GLU A 44 -14.46 14.44 -5.90
C GLU A 44 -15.61 13.70 -6.57
N ALA A 45 -15.31 12.88 -7.58
CA ALA A 45 -16.28 12.03 -8.24
C ALA A 45 -16.90 11.00 -7.29
N VAL A 46 -16.15 10.51 -6.31
CA VAL A 46 -16.62 9.61 -5.27
C VAL A 46 -17.58 10.32 -4.31
N LEU A 47 -17.19 11.50 -3.81
CA LEU A 47 -18.02 12.29 -2.90
C LEU A 47 -19.31 12.76 -3.55
N GLU A 48 -19.28 13.16 -4.81
CA GLU A 48 -20.46 13.56 -5.57
C GLU A 48 -21.41 12.39 -5.84
N ARG A 49 -20.94 11.16 -5.85
CA ARG A 49 -21.70 9.97 -6.20
C ARG A 49 -22.10 9.08 -5.03
N GLU A 50 -21.58 9.30 -3.84
CA GLU A 50 -22.19 8.72 -2.63
C GLU A 50 -23.63 9.24 -2.43
N ALA A 51 -23.94 10.38 -3.04
CA ALA A 51 -25.30 10.92 -3.10
C ALA A 51 -26.18 10.28 -4.19
N SER A 52 -25.60 9.53 -5.15
CA SER A 52 -26.33 8.85 -6.22
C SER A 52 -25.77 7.45 -6.41
N SER A 53 -26.52 6.47 -5.95
CA SER A 53 -26.18 5.06 -5.95
C SER A 53 -25.61 4.52 -7.27
N GLY A 54 -24.40 3.92 -7.24
CA GLY A 54 -24.08 2.80 -8.11
C GLY A 54 -23.32 3.05 -9.40
N GLY A 55 -22.40 4.03 -9.47
CA GLY A 55 -21.49 4.21 -10.60
C GLY A 55 -20.13 3.50 -10.46
N VAL A 56 -19.38 3.45 -11.58
CA VAL A 56 -18.02 2.88 -11.64
C VAL A 56 -17.09 3.47 -10.56
N HIS A 57 -17.30 4.72 -10.19
CA HIS A 57 -16.53 5.40 -9.14
C HIS A 57 -16.88 4.92 -7.72
N GLY A 58 -18.13 4.55 -7.48
CA GLY A 58 -18.51 3.92 -6.21
C GLY A 58 -17.83 2.56 -6.00
N ARG A 59 -17.52 1.84 -7.08
CA ARG A 59 -16.74 0.59 -7.01
C ARG A 59 -15.28 0.84 -6.70
N ARG A 60 -14.68 1.91 -7.21
CA ARG A 60 -13.30 2.29 -6.89
C ARG A 60 -13.13 2.74 -5.44
N ALA A 61 -14.08 3.51 -4.93
CA ALA A 61 -14.09 3.91 -3.51
C ALA A 61 -14.27 2.71 -2.59
N ARG A 62 -15.17 1.79 -2.95
CA ARG A 62 -15.38 0.55 -2.20
C ARG A 62 -14.15 -0.35 -2.25
N GLY A 63 -13.47 -0.42 -3.40
CA GLY A 63 -12.22 -1.13 -3.54
C GLY A 63 -11.10 -0.53 -2.69
N ALA A 64 -10.98 0.79 -2.67
CA ALA A 64 -10.02 1.50 -1.83
C ALA A 64 -10.27 1.25 -0.35
N ASN A 65 -11.52 1.34 0.09
CA ASN A 65 -11.90 1.05 1.47
C ASN A 65 -11.68 -0.42 1.81
N ALA A 66 -11.96 -1.34 0.89
CA ALA A 66 -11.73 -2.77 1.11
C ALA A 66 -10.25 -3.08 1.34
N VAL A 67 -9.34 -2.43 0.62
CA VAL A 67 -7.89 -2.60 0.83
C VAL A 67 -7.48 -2.07 2.20
N LEU A 68 -7.97 -0.90 2.60
CA LEU A 68 -7.68 -0.33 3.92
C LEU A 68 -8.31 -1.16 5.04
N GLU A 69 -9.52 -1.69 4.85
CA GLU A 69 -10.17 -2.60 5.81
C GLU A 69 -9.37 -3.89 5.96
N PHE A 70 -8.83 -4.43 4.87
CA PHE A 70 -7.97 -5.61 4.92
C PHE A 70 -6.73 -5.36 5.78
N VAL A 71 -6.08 -4.20 5.62
CA VAL A 71 -4.92 -3.82 6.45
C VAL A 71 -5.34 -3.66 7.91
N ALA A 72 -6.46 -3.02 8.17
CA ALA A 72 -6.98 -2.85 9.53
C ALA A 72 -7.25 -4.20 10.20
N ASP A 73 -7.83 -5.15 9.48
CA ASP A 73 -8.08 -6.49 9.98
C ASP A 73 -6.78 -7.25 10.28
N LEU A 74 -5.79 -7.17 9.40
CA LEU A 74 -4.46 -7.75 9.63
C LEU A 74 -3.82 -7.19 10.90
N ALA A 75 -3.87 -5.87 11.05
CA ALA A 75 -3.29 -5.18 12.20
C ALA A 75 -4.01 -5.56 13.50
N ASP A 76 -5.33 -5.61 13.47
CA ASP A 76 -6.16 -5.97 14.60
C ASP A 76 -5.86 -7.40 15.10
N HIS A 77 -5.77 -8.36 14.18
CA HIS A 77 -5.41 -9.74 14.51
C HIS A 77 -4.01 -9.87 15.10
N ALA A 78 -3.11 -8.98 14.74
CA ALA A 78 -1.74 -8.95 15.26
C ALA A 78 -1.58 -8.08 16.51
N GLY A 79 -2.63 -7.41 16.97
CA GLY A 79 -2.58 -6.48 18.09
C GLY A 79 -1.77 -5.22 17.81
N VAL A 80 -1.72 -4.79 16.55
CA VAL A 80 -0.93 -3.65 16.08
C VAL A 80 -1.83 -2.41 15.99
N PRO A 81 -1.45 -1.27 16.61
CA PRO A 81 -2.17 -0.02 16.39
C PRO A 81 -2.05 0.43 14.93
N VAL A 82 -3.17 0.71 14.29
CA VAL A 82 -3.21 1.15 12.89
C VAL A 82 -4.12 2.34 12.70
N GLU A 83 -3.66 3.28 11.86
CA GLU A 83 -4.48 4.35 11.32
C GLU A 83 -4.61 4.12 9.81
N THR A 84 -5.79 4.33 9.25
CA THR A 84 -6.01 4.23 7.81
C THR A 84 -6.40 5.60 7.26
N THR A 85 -5.84 5.95 6.11
CA THR A 85 -6.06 7.26 5.49
C THR A 85 -6.26 7.10 3.99
N LEU A 86 -7.28 7.77 3.49
CA LEU A 86 -7.54 7.88 2.06
C LEU A 86 -7.19 9.31 1.64
N VAL A 87 -6.30 9.48 0.68
CA VAL A 87 -5.90 10.79 0.17
C VAL A 87 -6.07 10.86 -1.33
N ALA A 88 -6.25 12.07 -1.85
CA ALA A 88 -6.33 12.30 -3.29
C ALA A 88 -5.09 13.05 -3.77
N GLY A 89 -4.60 12.73 -4.94
CA GLY A 89 -3.48 13.43 -5.53
C GLY A 89 -2.60 12.54 -6.41
N GLU A 90 -1.43 13.04 -6.72
CA GLU A 90 -0.40 12.26 -7.41
C GLU A 90 0.22 11.27 -6.41
N PRO A 91 0.33 9.97 -6.74
CA PRO A 91 0.68 8.94 -5.77
C PRO A 91 1.99 9.17 -5.02
N ALA A 92 3.08 9.39 -5.71
CA ALA A 92 4.38 9.55 -5.05
C ALA A 92 4.43 10.78 -4.15
N ARG A 93 3.93 11.91 -4.65
CA ARG A 93 3.87 13.16 -3.89
C ARG A 93 3.02 13.00 -2.63
N SER A 94 1.88 12.35 -2.75
CA SER A 94 0.96 12.13 -1.63
C SER A 94 1.56 11.21 -0.57
N ILE A 95 2.23 10.14 -0.99
CA ILE A 95 2.93 9.22 -0.07
C ILE A 95 4.05 9.95 0.68
N LEU A 96 4.85 10.74 -0.02
CA LEU A 96 5.94 11.50 0.59
C LEU A 96 5.43 12.56 1.56
N ALA A 97 4.35 13.24 1.21
CA ALA A 97 3.71 14.22 2.09
C ALA A 97 3.15 13.55 3.36
N GLU A 98 2.50 12.40 3.24
CA GLU A 98 2.02 11.65 4.38
C GLU A 98 3.17 11.16 5.28
N ALA A 99 4.26 10.68 4.69
CA ALA A 99 5.43 10.25 5.43
C ALA A 99 6.05 11.39 6.24
N HIS A 100 6.07 12.58 5.66
CA HIS A 100 6.61 13.77 6.32
C HIS A 100 5.68 14.27 7.44
N GLY A 101 4.38 14.38 7.14
CA GLY A 101 3.39 14.90 8.09
C GLY A 101 3.12 13.99 9.30
N TRP A 102 3.31 12.69 9.14
CA TRP A 102 3.11 11.70 10.21
C TRP A 102 4.42 11.21 10.86
N PRO A 103 5.49 11.88 10.75
CA PRO A 103 6.89 11.49 10.89
C PRO A 103 7.16 9.98 10.80
N ALA A 104 6.96 9.42 9.62
CA ALA A 104 7.32 8.04 9.34
C ALA A 104 8.83 7.84 9.42
N GLU A 105 9.25 6.70 9.96
CA GLU A 105 10.66 6.29 10.02
C GLU A 105 11.01 5.26 8.95
N LEU A 106 9.99 4.67 8.34
CA LEU A 106 10.10 3.71 7.24
C LEU A 106 8.86 3.82 6.37
N ILE A 107 9.06 3.82 5.05
CA ILE A 107 7.97 3.69 4.08
C ILE A 107 8.01 2.27 3.52
N VAL A 108 6.88 1.58 3.50
CA VAL A 108 6.74 0.26 2.91
C VAL A 108 5.79 0.35 1.71
N LEU A 109 6.23 -0.16 0.58
CA LEU A 109 5.48 -0.14 -0.68
C LEU A 109 5.44 -1.54 -1.28
N GLY A 110 4.36 -1.87 -1.98
CA GLY A 110 4.36 -2.99 -2.91
C GLY A 110 5.14 -2.63 -4.16
N GLY A 111 6.02 -3.51 -4.59
CA GLY A 111 6.70 -3.37 -5.86
C GLY A 111 5.74 -3.50 -7.02
N ALA A 112 6.08 -2.96 -8.19
CA ALA A 112 5.29 -3.10 -9.38
C ALA A 112 5.24 -4.57 -9.85
N GLY A 113 4.23 -4.89 -10.63
CA GLY A 113 4.05 -6.22 -11.17
C GLY A 113 5.00 -6.53 -12.33
N ARG A 114 4.56 -7.40 -13.21
CA ARG A 114 5.30 -7.77 -14.41
C ARG A 114 4.74 -7.03 -15.62
N GLY A 115 5.63 -6.62 -16.53
CA GLY A 115 5.24 -6.06 -17.81
C GLY A 115 4.62 -7.11 -18.75
N LEU A 116 4.19 -6.67 -19.91
CA LEU A 116 3.55 -7.53 -20.92
C LEU A 116 4.44 -8.69 -21.40
N ASP A 117 5.74 -8.52 -21.30
CA ASP A 117 6.78 -9.51 -21.66
C ASP A 117 7.17 -10.42 -20.48
N GLY A 118 6.50 -10.28 -19.34
CA GLY A 118 6.79 -11.04 -18.14
C GLY A 118 8.00 -10.53 -17.34
N GLU A 119 8.70 -9.51 -17.82
CA GLU A 119 9.81 -8.92 -17.11
C GLU A 119 9.32 -8.10 -15.91
N PRO A 120 10.00 -8.18 -14.77
CA PRO A 120 9.66 -7.34 -13.62
C PRO A 120 9.96 -5.87 -13.94
N TYR A 121 9.05 -4.99 -13.55
CA TYR A 121 9.28 -3.56 -13.68
C TYR A 121 8.88 -2.83 -12.41
N MET A 122 9.52 -1.69 -12.18
CA MET A 122 9.21 -0.81 -11.06
C MET A 122 8.25 0.28 -11.53
N GLY A 123 7.10 0.41 -10.89
CA GLY A 123 6.13 1.44 -11.21
C GLY A 123 6.67 2.85 -11.00
N SER A 124 6.13 3.82 -11.72
CA SER A 124 6.57 5.22 -11.64
C SER A 124 6.44 5.81 -10.23
N ALA A 125 5.39 5.46 -9.50
CA ALA A 125 5.19 5.92 -8.12
C ALA A 125 6.28 5.38 -7.20
N VAL A 126 6.60 4.10 -7.29
CA VAL A 126 7.66 3.46 -6.49
C VAL A 126 9.01 4.10 -6.79
N SER A 127 9.35 4.27 -8.07
CA SER A 127 10.60 4.90 -8.50
C SER A 127 10.75 6.31 -7.95
N ARG A 128 9.68 7.10 -7.98
CA ARG A 128 9.69 8.47 -7.47
C ARG A 128 9.79 8.54 -5.95
N VAL A 129 9.11 7.65 -5.24
CA VAL A 129 9.26 7.57 -3.78
C VAL A 129 10.70 7.22 -3.41
N LEU A 130 11.32 6.25 -4.08
CA LEU A 130 12.72 5.89 -3.86
C LEU A 130 13.67 7.05 -4.13
N GLU A 131 13.41 7.84 -5.16
CA GLU A 131 14.26 8.97 -5.54
C GLU A 131 14.19 10.12 -4.53
N PHE A 132 13.01 10.42 -4.00
CA PHE A 132 12.78 11.63 -3.20
C PHE A 132 12.55 11.39 -1.71
N ALA A 133 12.48 10.14 -1.25
CA ALA A 133 12.29 9.86 0.17
C ALA A 133 13.52 10.26 0.99
N ASP A 134 13.26 10.85 2.14
CA ASP A 134 14.28 11.19 3.14
C ASP A 134 14.33 10.18 4.29
N VAL A 135 13.57 9.11 4.19
CA VAL A 135 13.55 7.97 5.13
C VAL A 135 13.76 6.67 4.35
N PRO A 136 14.19 5.58 5.01
CA PRO A 136 14.29 4.28 4.36
C PRO A 136 12.99 3.85 3.70
N VAL A 137 13.11 3.21 2.55
CA VAL A 137 11.98 2.69 1.78
C VAL A 137 12.19 1.19 1.55
N LEU A 138 11.20 0.41 1.92
CA LEU A 138 11.18 -1.03 1.69
C LEU A 138 10.17 -1.34 0.60
N VAL A 139 10.65 -1.89 -0.51
CA VAL A 139 9.80 -2.31 -1.63
C VAL A 139 9.62 -3.81 -1.57
N VAL A 140 8.38 -4.26 -1.46
CA VAL A 140 8.04 -5.67 -1.30
C VAL A 140 7.54 -6.22 -2.64
N PRO A 141 8.17 -7.27 -3.18
CA PRO A 141 7.70 -7.88 -4.42
C PRO A 141 6.36 -8.60 -4.21
N PRO A 142 5.62 -8.89 -5.29
CA PRO A 142 4.43 -9.71 -5.18
C PRO A 142 4.76 -11.03 -4.48
N GLY A 143 3.92 -11.43 -3.51
CA GLY A 143 4.08 -12.70 -2.81
C GLY A 143 3.99 -13.88 -3.77
N GLY A 144 4.72 -14.95 -3.50
CA GLY A 144 4.72 -16.15 -4.32
C GLY A 144 6.07 -16.36 -5.03
N ARG A 145 7.12 -16.64 -4.25
CA ARG A 145 8.19 -17.46 -4.83
C ARG A 145 7.53 -18.76 -5.27
N PRO A 146 7.73 -19.21 -6.52
CA PRO A 146 7.41 -20.57 -6.83
C PRO A 146 8.13 -21.43 -5.79
N SER A 147 7.37 -22.27 -5.10
CA SER A 147 7.94 -23.15 -4.10
C SER A 147 9.07 -23.92 -4.77
N GLN A 148 10.26 -23.86 -4.21
CA GLN A 148 11.41 -24.64 -4.69
C GLN A 148 11.14 -26.15 -4.59
N ASP A 149 10.07 -26.53 -3.92
CA ASP A 149 9.63 -27.92 -3.78
C ASP A 149 9.18 -28.57 -5.09
N ALA A 150 8.89 -27.79 -6.12
CA ALA A 150 8.56 -28.33 -7.43
C ALA A 150 9.78 -28.73 -8.26
N GLN A 151 11.01 -28.43 -7.83
CA GLN A 151 12.24 -28.75 -8.56
C GLN A 151 12.99 -29.97 -8.02
N THR A 152 12.51 -30.60 -6.96
CA THR A 152 13.20 -31.74 -6.35
C THR A 152 12.70 -33.12 -6.81
N HIS A 153 11.82 -33.15 -7.80
CA HIS A 153 11.35 -34.38 -8.40
C HIS A 153 11.64 -34.38 -9.90
N GLY A 154 12.91 -34.47 -10.24
CA GLY A 154 13.36 -34.79 -11.57
C GLY A 154 14.02 -36.11 -11.60
#